data_6ed5c6bd7db0ee5ca8270051bfa44e07
#
_entry.id   6ed5c6bd7db0ee5ca8270051bfa44e07
#
_cell.length_a   1.000
_cell.length_b   1.000
_cell.length_c   1.000
_cell.angle_alpha   90.00
_cell.angle_beta   90.00
_cell.angle_gamma   90.00
#
_symmetry.space_group_name_H-M   'P 1'
#
loop_
_entity.id
_entity.type
_entity.pdbx_description
1 polymer ?
#
loop_
_entity_poly.entity_id
_entity_poly.type
_entity_poly.pdbx_seq_one_letter_code
_entity_poly.pdbx_strand_id
1 'polypeptide(L)'
;MATSPRPARPPARRGPAIAASLIALAAAGGLAFLGARASADFIERNTARDLTAALAEYDWLTLRTDGLQVILEGTAPDEVQRFRARARAETLVDAGRVVDDTQVAARASMAHPDFDVELLRNDDGISIIGLVPADLDRKAMTERLARGSGQGKVLDLLETADYPVPDGWREAFAFGLQAAELARHAKISVGKGQVSVQAITDSPREKVDLENALNRARPVNVALTLDISAPRPVISP
;
A
#
# COMPACT_ATOMS: atom_id res chain seq x y z
N MET A 1 -11.38 50.92 104.66
CA MET A 1 -10.69 50.36 103.52
C MET A 1 -11.48 49.14 103.04
N ALA A 2 -12.31 49.31 101.98
CA ALA A 2 -13.14 48.24 101.44
C ALA A 2 -12.55 47.83 100.05
N THR A 3 -12.08 46.60 99.95
CA THR A 3 -11.49 46.07 98.75
C THR A 3 -12.66 45.44 97.92
N SER A 4 -13.01 46.02 96.77
CA SER A 4 -13.99 45.51 95.84
C SER A 4 -13.48 44.26 95.10
N PRO A 5 -14.25 43.17 94.92
CA PRO A 5 -13.82 42.01 94.16
C PRO A 5 -14.01 42.28 92.68
N ARG A 6 -12.97 41.91 91.92
CA ARG A 6 -12.93 41.92 90.44
C ARG A 6 -13.88 40.87 89.88
N PRO A 7 -14.66 41.17 88.84
CA PRO A 7 -15.51 40.16 88.25
C PRO A 7 -14.71 39.12 87.43
N ALA A 8 -14.94 37.83 87.58
CA ALA A 8 -14.37 36.73 86.88
C ALA A 8 -14.83 36.80 85.39
N ARG A 9 -13.88 36.78 84.46
CA ARG A 9 -14.12 36.61 82.97
C ARG A 9 -14.70 35.24 82.71
N PRO A 10 -15.85 35.13 82.00
CA PRO A 10 -16.35 33.81 81.61
C PRO A 10 -15.41 33.09 80.70
N PRO A 11 -15.32 31.73 80.75
CA PRO A 11 -14.46 30.91 79.86
C PRO A 11 -14.93 31.08 78.43
N ALA A 12 -13.97 31.46 77.55
CA ALA A 12 -14.24 31.56 76.13
C ALA A 12 -14.58 30.19 75.55
N ARG A 13 -15.86 30.06 75.13
CA ARG A 13 -16.33 28.87 74.41
C ARG A 13 -15.66 28.77 73.05
N ARG A 14 -14.54 28.09 72.97
CA ARG A 14 -13.71 27.90 71.72
C ARG A 14 -14.30 26.86 70.77
N GLY A 15 -15.23 26.02 71.22
CA GLY A 15 -15.83 24.95 70.46
C GLY A 15 -16.59 25.39 69.19
N PRO A 16 -17.54 26.36 69.22
CA PRO A 16 -18.30 26.75 68.02
C PRO A 16 -17.46 27.46 66.96
N ALA A 17 -16.39 28.19 67.37
CA ALA A 17 -15.49 28.89 66.45
C ALA A 17 -14.64 27.87 65.68
N ILE A 18 -14.16 26.82 66.28
CA ILE A 18 -13.39 25.75 65.61
C ILE A 18 -14.26 24.99 64.62
N ALA A 19 -15.52 24.66 65.02
CA ALA A 19 -16.45 24.00 64.11
C ALA A 19 -16.79 24.87 62.88
N ALA A 20 -17.04 26.17 63.08
CA ALA A 20 -17.29 27.12 62.01
C ALA A 20 -16.08 27.25 61.02
N SER A 21 -14.86 27.29 61.58
CA SER A 21 -13.63 27.32 60.75
C SER A 21 -13.43 26.05 59.92
N LEU A 22 -13.71 24.89 60.49
CA LEU A 22 -13.62 23.63 59.76
C LEU A 22 -14.67 23.52 58.63
N ILE A 23 -15.90 23.98 58.87
CA ILE A 23 -16.95 24.05 57.85
C ILE A 23 -16.56 25.03 56.74
N ALA A 24 -16.03 26.22 57.08
CA ALA A 24 -15.58 27.21 56.12
C ALA A 24 -14.41 26.68 55.26
N LEU A 25 -13.46 25.96 55.87
CA LEU A 25 -12.35 25.33 55.16
C LEU A 25 -12.81 24.20 54.22
N ALA A 26 -13.75 23.38 54.66
CA ALA A 26 -14.35 22.34 53.85
C ALA A 26 -15.14 22.92 52.66
N ALA A 27 -15.89 23.98 52.88
CA ALA A 27 -16.63 24.68 51.83
C ALA A 27 -15.68 25.36 50.83
N ALA A 28 -14.65 26.03 51.31
CA ALA A 28 -13.64 26.63 50.43
C ALA A 28 -12.87 25.59 49.63
N GLY A 29 -12.51 24.45 50.24
CA GLY A 29 -11.89 23.31 49.55
C GLY A 29 -12.79 22.69 48.49
N GLY A 30 -14.07 22.53 48.83
CA GLY A 30 -15.12 22.05 47.91
C GLY A 30 -15.29 22.96 46.68
N LEU A 31 -15.41 24.28 46.93
CA LEU A 31 -15.53 25.26 45.85
C LEU A 31 -14.28 25.35 44.98
N ALA A 32 -13.09 25.29 45.57
CA ALA A 32 -11.84 25.24 44.82
C ALA A 32 -11.71 24.00 43.95
N PHE A 33 -12.12 22.85 44.46
CA PHE A 33 -12.14 21.59 43.71
C PHE A 33 -13.14 21.60 42.55
N LEU A 34 -14.37 22.12 42.80
CA LEU A 34 -15.38 22.27 41.74
C LEU A 34 -14.94 23.28 40.67
N GLY A 35 -14.34 24.40 41.09
CA GLY A 35 -13.80 25.41 40.19
C GLY A 35 -12.66 24.87 39.34
N ALA A 36 -11.73 24.11 39.93
CA ALA A 36 -10.65 23.48 39.20
C ALA A 36 -11.14 22.46 38.15
N ARG A 37 -12.14 21.64 38.51
CA ARG A 37 -12.77 20.71 37.54
C ARG A 37 -13.48 21.45 36.42
N ALA A 38 -14.31 22.45 36.72
CA ALA A 38 -15.02 23.22 35.70
C ALA A 38 -14.05 23.96 34.76
N SER A 39 -12.91 24.43 35.24
CA SER A 39 -11.90 25.06 34.43
C SER A 39 -11.15 24.06 33.53
N ALA A 40 -10.88 22.87 34.03
CA ALA A 40 -10.25 21.80 33.24
C ALA A 40 -11.17 21.36 32.07
N ASP A 41 -12.46 21.11 32.38
CA ASP A 41 -13.46 20.74 31.38
C ASP A 41 -13.68 21.81 30.31
N PHE A 42 -13.60 23.09 30.69
CA PHE A 42 -13.71 24.20 29.74
C PHE A 42 -12.52 24.30 28.79
N ILE A 43 -11.30 24.19 29.34
CA ILE A 43 -10.06 24.21 28.54
C ILE A 43 -10.03 23.01 27.58
N GLU A 44 -10.40 21.82 28.07
CA GLU A 44 -10.44 20.60 27.28
C GLU A 44 -11.38 20.73 26.07
N ARG A 45 -12.62 21.20 26.31
CA ARG A 45 -13.63 21.38 25.25
C ARG A 45 -13.23 22.43 24.21
N ASN A 46 -12.61 23.53 24.62
CA ASN A 46 -12.15 24.55 23.67
C ASN A 46 -10.96 24.05 22.86
N THR A 47 -10.00 23.42 23.50
CA THR A 47 -8.83 22.83 22.80
C THR A 47 -9.28 21.76 21.80
N ALA A 48 -10.23 20.90 22.21
CA ALA A 48 -10.77 19.88 21.31
C ALA A 48 -11.48 20.48 20.08
N ARG A 49 -12.25 21.58 20.26
CA ARG A 49 -12.92 22.27 19.15
C ARG A 49 -11.92 22.89 18.17
N ASP A 50 -10.95 23.61 18.70
CA ASP A 50 -9.97 24.31 17.86
C ASP A 50 -9.11 23.33 17.07
N LEU A 51 -8.73 22.21 17.70
CA LEU A 51 -8.00 21.14 17.05
C LEU A 51 -8.86 20.42 15.99
N THR A 52 -10.13 20.11 16.30
CA THR A 52 -11.03 19.48 15.35
C THR A 52 -11.24 20.36 14.12
N ALA A 53 -11.39 21.66 14.30
CA ALA A 53 -11.53 22.60 13.18
C ALA A 53 -10.24 22.72 12.35
N ALA A 54 -9.09 22.76 13.00
CA ALA A 54 -7.80 22.91 12.33
C ALA A 54 -7.31 21.63 11.62
N LEU A 55 -7.79 20.47 12.04
CA LEU A 55 -7.43 19.15 11.52
C LEU A 55 -8.57 18.51 10.69
N ALA A 56 -9.63 19.28 10.39
CA ALA A 56 -10.76 18.81 9.60
C ALA A 56 -10.41 18.37 8.16
N GLU A 57 -9.24 18.78 7.65
CA GLU A 57 -8.71 18.34 6.36
C GLU A 57 -8.19 16.89 6.36
N TYR A 58 -7.95 16.31 7.56
CA TYR A 58 -7.46 14.94 7.74
C TYR A 58 -8.63 14.03 8.13
N ASP A 59 -9.41 13.58 7.17
CA ASP A 59 -10.59 12.71 7.35
C ASP A 59 -10.28 11.35 7.97
N TRP A 60 -9.02 10.91 7.88
CA TRP A 60 -8.51 9.68 8.49
C TRP A 60 -8.16 9.84 9.99
N LEU A 61 -8.12 11.09 10.51
CA LEU A 61 -7.66 11.41 11.86
C LEU A 61 -8.82 11.52 12.85
N THR A 62 -8.70 10.85 13.96
CA THR A 62 -9.59 10.98 15.11
C THR A 62 -8.85 11.63 16.27
N LEU A 63 -9.48 12.58 16.93
CA LEU A 63 -8.93 13.28 18.08
C LEU A 63 -9.58 12.79 19.37
N ARG A 64 -8.78 12.45 20.35
CA ARG A 64 -9.22 12.16 21.72
C ARG A 64 -8.48 13.05 22.70
N THR A 65 -9.17 13.63 23.66
CA THR A 65 -8.59 14.40 24.75
C THR A 65 -8.65 13.61 26.05
N ASP A 66 -7.58 13.63 26.81
CA ASP A 66 -7.50 13.02 28.14
C ASP A 66 -6.82 14.01 29.09
N GLY A 67 -7.63 14.76 29.82
CA GLY A 67 -7.20 15.90 30.61
C GLY A 67 -6.54 16.97 29.74
N LEU A 68 -5.23 17.18 29.91
CA LEU A 68 -4.47 18.13 29.10
C LEU A 68 -3.77 17.49 27.89
N GLN A 69 -3.82 16.19 27.74
CA GLN A 69 -3.23 15.50 26.60
C GLN A 69 -4.21 15.45 25.42
N VAL A 70 -3.62 15.54 24.23
CA VAL A 70 -4.33 15.38 22.95
C VAL A 70 -3.75 14.14 22.26
N ILE A 71 -4.59 13.16 22.06
CA ILE A 71 -4.22 11.89 21.44
C ILE A 71 -4.73 11.91 20.01
N LEU A 72 -3.81 11.74 19.07
CA LEU A 72 -4.09 11.61 17.64
C LEU A 72 -4.20 10.11 17.32
N GLU A 73 -5.33 9.66 16.83
CA GLU A 73 -5.59 8.26 16.49
C GLU A 73 -6.06 8.17 15.02
N GLY A 74 -5.77 7.05 14.35
CA GLY A 74 -6.23 6.81 12.99
C GLY A 74 -5.15 6.21 12.09
N THR A 75 -5.48 6.04 10.81
CA THR A 75 -4.55 5.47 9.82
C THR A 75 -4.26 6.48 8.72
N ALA A 76 -3.08 7.09 8.79
CA ALA A 76 -2.63 8.03 7.79
C ALA A 76 -2.36 7.33 6.44
N PRO A 77 -2.69 7.95 5.30
CA PRO A 77 -2.39 7.38 3.98
C PRO A 77 -0.89 7.17 3.73
N ASP A 78 -0.06 8.05 4.28
CA ASP A 78 1.40 7.99 4.20
C ASP A 78 2.06 8.73 5.37
N GLU A 79 3.38 8.56 5.53
CA GLU A 79 4.16 9.18 6.60
C GLU A 79 4.19 10.72 6.51
N VAL A 80 4.06 11.28 5.32
CA VAL A 80 4.06 12.75 5.12
C VAL A 80 2.77 13.34 5.68
N GLN A 81 1.63 12.71 5.42
CA GLN A 81 0.33 13.12 5.95
C GLN A 81 0.30 12.99 7.48
N ARG A 82 0.81 11.90 8.02
CA ARG A 82 0.98 11.69 9.46
C ARG A 82 1.78 12.83 10.09
N PHE A 83 2.96 13.10 9.53
CA PHE A 83 3.83 14.16 10.03
C PHE A 83 3.17 15.55 9.98
N ARG A 84 2.48 15.86 8.87
CA ARG A 84 1.78 17.15 8.71
C ARG A 84 0.66 17.33 9.73
N ALA A 85 -0.17 16.30 9.95
CA ALA A 85 -1.25 16.35 10.91
C ALA A 85 -0.72 16.56 12.33
N ARG A 86 0.33 15.85 12.73
CA ARG A 86 1.01 16.03 14.01
C ARG A 86 1.58 17.43 14.15
N ALA A 87 2.37 17.90 13.18
CA ALA A 87 2.96 19.23 13.20
C ALA A 87 1.87 20.32 13.31
N ARG A 88 0.73 20.13 12.62
CA ARG A 88 -0.39 21.06 12.72
C ARG A 88 -1.00 21.08 14.13
N ALA A 89 -1.17 19.92 14.78
CA ALA A 89 -1.64 19.85 16.16
C ALA A 89 -0.67 20.56 17.13
N GLU A 90 0.65 20.39 16.95
CA GLU A 90 1.71 21.03 17.76
C GLU A 90 1.79 22.55 17.58
N THR A 91 1.17 23.14 16.54
CA THR A 91 1.05 24.60 16.44
C THR A 91 -0.03 25.20 17.34
N LEU A 92 -0.98 24.37 17.78
CA LEU A 92 -2.16 24.80 18.56
C LEU A 92 -2.05 24.45 20.04
N VAL A 93 -1.31 23.40 20.37
CA VAL A 93 -1.05 22.96 21.73
C VAL A 93 0.43 22.68 21.92
N ASP A 94 0.87 22.72 23.17
CA ASP A 94 2.25 22.37 23.50
C ASP A 94 2.60 20.96 23.00
N ALA A 95 3.75 20.81 22.32
CA ALA A 95 4.17 19.56 21.73
C ALA A 95 4.26 18.40 22.74
N GLY A 96 4.60 18.70 24.00
CA GLY A 96 4.64 17.70 25.08
C GLY A 96 3.25 17.17 25.49
N ARG A 97 2.17 17.77 24.98
CA ARG A 97 0.80 17.36 25.22
C ARG A 97 0.18 16.57 24.08
N VAL A 98 0.86 16.52 22.92
CA VAL A 98 0.42 15.77 21.75
C VAL A 98 0.98 14.35 21.82
N VAL A 99 0.10 13.38 21.88
CA VAL A 99 0.41 11.94 21.81
C VAL A 99 0.01 11.44 20.43
N ASP A 100 0.98 10.97 19.66
CA ASP A 100 0.75 10.41 18.31
C ASP A 100 0.59 8.88 18.39
N ASP A 101 -0.64 8.42 18.39
CA ASP A 101 -1.02 6.99 18.33
C ASP A 101 -1.59 6.63 16.94
N THR A 102 -1.17 7.37 15.91
CA THR A 102 -1.58 7.11 14.55
C THR A 102 -0.72 6.02 13.90
N GLN A 103 -1.33 5.24 13.03
CA GLN A 103 -0.65 4.26 12.18
C GLN A 103 -0.53 4.83 10.76
N VAL A 104 0.44 4.32 10.00
CA VAL A 104 0.51 4.59 8.56
C VAL A 104 -0.06 3.40 7.83
N ALA A 105 -0.94 3.65 6.86
CA ALA A 105 -1.43 2.61 5.97
C ALA A 105 -0.23 1.87 5.38
N ALA A 106 -0.22 0.54 5.52
CA ALA A 106 0.78 -0.25 4.84
C ALA A 106 0.75 0.18 3.37
N ARG A 107 1.85 0.75 2.87
CA ARG A 107 1.98 0.95 1.43
C ARG A 107 1.65 -0.40 0.83
N ALA A 108 0.64 -0.44 -0.06
CA ALA A 108 0.52 -1.57 -0.96
C ALA A 108 1.94 -1.79 -1.49
N SER A 109 2.55 -2.92 -1.12
CA SER A 109 3.90 -3.25 -1.60
C SER A 109 3.86 -2.95 -3.09
N MET A 110 4.76 -2.10 -3.59
CA MET A 110 4.81 -1.85 -5.02
C MET A 110 4.79 -3.23 -5.66
N ALA A 111 3.69 -3.53 -6.37
CA ALA A 111 3.57 -4.81 -7.05
C ALA A 111 4.83 -4.96 -7.89
N HIS A 112 5.53 -6.06 -7.72
CA HIS A 112 6.69 -6.34 -8.55
C HIS A 112 6.23 -6.31 -10.01
N PRO A 113 7.03 -5.79 -10.94
CA PRO A 113 6.72 -5.90 -12.36
C PRO A 113 6.38 -7.34 -12.70
N ASP A 114 5.41 -7.54 -13.58
CA ASP A 114 5.08 -8.88 -14.04
C ASP A 114 6.25 -9.48 -14.85
N PHE A 115 6.40 -10.80 -14.78
CA PHE A 115 7.30 -11.51 -15.67
C PHE A 115 6.67 -11.61 -17.04
N ASP A 116 6.87 -10.58 -17.86
CA ASP A 116 6.39 -10.53 -19.24
C ASP A 116 7.55 -10.68 -20.20
N VAL A 117 7.37 -11.52 -21.23
CA VAL A 117 8.40 -11.79 -22.24
C VAL A 117 7.80 -11.67 -23.63
N GLU A 118 8.51 -10.99 -24.51
CA GLU A 118 8.20 -10.93 -25.94
C GLU A 118 9.29 -11.64 -26.74
N LEU A 119 8.87 -12.52 -27.66
CA LEU A 119 9.74 -13.13 -28.65
C LEU A 119 9.32 -12.61 -30.02
N LEU A 120 10.29 -12.14 -30.77
CA LEU A 120 10.10 -11.72 -32.15
C LEU A 120 10.95 -12.63 -33.04
N ARG A 121 10.30 -13.37 -33.95
CA ARG A 121 10.95 -14.22 -34.93
C ARG A 121 10.73 -13.71 -36.35
N ASN A 122 11.80 -13.60 -37.09
CA ASN A 122 11.81 -13.28 -38.51
C ASN A 122 12.94 -14.09 -39.23
N ASP A 123 13.23 -13.77 -40.50
CA ASP A 123 14.26 -14.43 -41.29
C ASP A 123 15.66 -14.20 -40.74
N ASP A 124 15.93 -13.12 -40.00
CA ASP A 124 17.21 -12.81 -39.41
C ASP A 124 17.52 -13.59 -38.13
N GLY A 125 16.47 -14.11 -37.49
CA GLY A 125 16.59 -14.86 -36.24
C GLY A 125 15.45 -14.64 -35.23
N ILE A 126 15.81 -14.80 -33.95
CA ILE A 126 14.88 -14.62 -32.82
C ILE A 126 15.46 -13.59 -31.89
N SER A 127 14.66 -12.57 -31.55
CA SER A 127 14.93 -11.65 -30.44
C SER A 127 14.00 -11.98 -29.29
N ILE A 128 14.53 -12.03 -28.07
CA ILE A 128 13.76 -12.23 -26.86
C ILE A 128 14.06 -11.09 -25.89
N ILE A 129 13.00 -10.43 -25.42
CA ILE A 129 13.09 -9.29 -24.51
C ILE A 129 12.06 -9.44 -23.40
N GLY A 130 12.35 -8.98 -22.20
CA GLY A 130 11.43 -8.95 -21.08
C GLY A 130 12.09 -9.29 -19.77
N LEU A 131 11.26 -9.56 -18.76
CA LEU A 131 11.68 -9.88 -17.41
C LEU A 131 11.45 -11.35 -17.12
N VAL A 132 12.48 -12.02 -16.60
CA VAL A 132 12.43 -13.46 -16.27
C VAL A 132 12.96 -13.72 -14.85
N PRO A 133 12.59 -14.86 -14.24
CA PRO A 133 13.16 -15.26 -12.97
C PRO A 133 14.68 -15.45 -13.04
N ALA A 134 15.37 -15.09 -11.95
CA ALA A 134 16.84 -15.20 -11.86
C ALA A 134 17.37 -16.66 -11.97
N ASP A 135 16.51 -17.64 -11.67
CA ASP A 135 16.83 -19.07 -11.73
C ASP A 135 16.64 -19.67 -13.15
N LEU A 136 16.26 -18.86 -14.16
CA LEU A 136 16.10 -19.33 -15.53
C LEU A 136 17.46 -19.65 -16.16
N ASP A 137 17.60 -20.86 -16.71
CA ASP A 137 18.79 -21.22 -17.52
C ASP A 137 18.71 -20.57 -18.91
N ARG A 138 19.19 -19.32 -18.99
CA ARG A 138 19.23 -18.52 -20.22
C ARG A 138 20.10 -19.17 -21.31
N LYS A 139 21.18 -19.87 -20.92
CA LYS A 139 22.07 -20.54 -21.87
C LYS A 139 21.35 -21.68 -22.56
N ALA A 140 20.75 -22.59 -21.80
CA ALA A 140 19.99 -23.70 -22.37
C ALA A 140 18.83 -23.22 -23.25
N MET A 141 18.14 -22.13 -22.84
CA MET A 141 17.08 -21.50 -23.60
C MET A 141 17.59 -20.94 -24.94
N THR A 142 18.66 -20.16 -24.95
CA THR A 142 19.23 -19.57 -26.18
C THR A 142 19.75 -20.63 -27.13
N GLU A 143 20.36 -21.70 -26.62
CA GLU A 143 20.80 -22.85 -27.42
C GLU A 143 19.62 -23.59 -28.05
N ARG A 144 18.50 -23.74 -27.32
CA ARG A 144 17.26 -24.32 -27.83
C ARG A 144 16.70 -23.49 -28.98
N LEU A 145 16.55 -22.17 -28.78
CA LEU A 145 16.03 -21.26 -29.79
C LEU A 145 16.93 -21.22 -31.04
N ALA A 146 18.24 -21.25 -30.86
CA ALA A 146 19.20 -21.28 -31.98
C ALA A 146 19.02 -22.54 -32.83
N ARG A 147 18.81 -23.70 -32.22
CA ARG A 147 18.54 -24.96 -32.95
C ARG A 147 17.20 -24.91 -33.71
N GLY A 148 16.17 -24.33 -33.10
CA GLY A 148 14.80 -24.20 -33.66
C GLY A 148 14.70 -23.14 -34.78
N SER A 149 15.62 -22.16 -34.83
CA SER A 149 15.60 -21.09 -35.85
C SER A 149 16.35 -21.41 -37.13
N GLY A 150 17.01 -22.56 -37.20
CA GLY A 150 17.63 -23.07 -38.45
C GLY A 150 18.95 -22.41 -38.86
N GLN A 151 19.56 -21.55 -38.26
CA GLN A 151 20.82 -20.78 -38.43
C GLN A 151 20.65 -19.28 -38.06
N GLY A 152 19.46 -18.88 -37.61
CA GLY A 152 19.20 -17.50 -37.18
C GLY A 152 19.96 -17.14 -35.90
N LYS A 153 20.29 -15.87 -35.76
CA LYS A 153 20.87 -15.35 -34.53
C LYS A 153 19.82 -15.29 -33.43
N VAL A 154 20.20 -15.60 -32.20
CA VAL A 154 19.39 -15.34 -31.04
C VAL A 154 19.93 -14.11 -30.33
N LEU A 155 19.09 -13.07 -30.22
CA LEU A 155 19.38 -11.86 -29.48
C LEU A 155 18.66 -11.93 -28.14
N ASP A 156 19.42 -12.09 -27.07
CA ASP A 156 18.92 -12.18 -25.71
C ASP A 156 19.02 -10.80 -25.02
N LEU A 157 17.86 -10.16 -24.83
CA LEU A 157 17.67 -8.86 -24.16
C LEU A 157 16.84 -9.03 -22.87
N LEU A 158 16.92 -10.20 -22.25
CA LEU A 158 16.19 -10.48 -21.00
C LEU A 158 16.86 -9.82 -19.80
N GLU A 159 16.04 -9.27 -18.92
CA GLU A 159 16.42 -8.89 -17.57
C GLU A 159 15.98 -9.96 -16.58
N THR A 160 16.65 -10.05 -15.44
CA THR A 160 16.32 -11.04 -14.40
C THR A 160 15.90 -10.37 -13.12
N ALA A 161 14.94 -10.98 -12.42
CA ALA A 161 14.52 -10.53 -11.10
C ALA A 161 14.34 -11.72 -10.13
N ASP A 162 14.62 -11.48 -8.86
CA ASP A 162 14.55 -12.48 -7.79
C ASP A 162 13.34 -12.20 -6.88
N TYR A 163 12.16 -12.59 -7.35
CA TYR A 163 10.93 -12.61 -6.57
C TYR A 163 10.02 -13.77 -7.03
N PRO A 164 8.95 -14.10 -6.26
CA PRO A 164 8.13 -15.26 -6.57
C PRO A 164 7.55 -15.25 -7.97
N VAL A 165 7.74 -16.36 -8.69
CA VAL A 165 7.19 -16.55 -10.04
C VAL A 165 5.69 -16.82 -9.94
N PRO A 166 4.83 -16.11 -10.71
CA PRO A 166 3.41 -16.36 -10.72
C PRO A 166 3.06 -17.78 -11.22
N ASP A 167 2.00 -18.35 -10.66
CA ASP A 167 1.49 -19.63 -11.09
C ASP A 167 1.14 -19.64 -12.59
N GLY A 168 1.52 -20.71 -13.28
CA GLY A 168 1.28 -20.87 -14.72
C GLY A 168 2.23 -20.10 -15.63
N TRP A 169 3.12 -19.26 -15.10
CA TRP A 169 4.08 -18.51 -15.92
C TRP A 169 5.11 -19.43 -16.62
N ARG A 170 5.64 -20.42 -15.90
CA ARG A 170 6.67 -21.32 -16.45
C ARG A 170 6.13 -22.16 -17.59
N GLU A 171 4.92 -22.64 -17.48
CA GLU A 171 4.20 -23.39 -18.53
C GLU A 171 3.92 -22.48 -19.74
N ALA A 172 3.45 -21.26 -19.49
CA ALA A 172 3.24 -20.28 -20.57
C ALA A 172 4.56 -19.91 -21.27
N PHE A 173 5.64 -19.73 -20.53
CA PHE A 173 6.95 -19.43 -21.09
C PHE A 173 7.49 -20.59 -21.94
N ALA A 174 7.43 -21.82 -21.44
CA ALA A 174 7.84 -23.01 -22.20
C ALA A 174 7.03 -23.18 -23.51
N PHE A 175 5.71 -22.89 -23.45
CA PHE A 175 4.87 -22.90 -24.63
C PHE A 175 5.18 -21.74 -25.58
N GLY A 176 5.48 -20.54 -25.06
CA GLY A 176 5.93 -19.40 -25.88
C GLY A 176 7.19 -19.70 -26.68
N LEU A 177 8.18 -20.38 -26.07
CA LEU A 177 9.37 -20.86 -26.77
C LEU A 177 9.03 -21.85 -27.90
N GLN A 178 8.11 -22.79 -27.61
CA GLN A 178 7.64 -23.74 -28.64
C GLN A 178 6.87 -23.06 -29.76
N ALA A 179 6.05 -22.05 -29.45
CA ALA A 179 5.35 -21.25 -30.46
C ALA A 179 6.34 -20.52 -31.37
N ALA A 180 7.44 -20.00 -30.82
CA ALA A 180 8.49 -19.37 -31.60
C ALA A 180 9.23 -20.38 -32.52
N GLU A 181 9.32 -21.65 -32.15
CA GLU A 181 9.88 -22.71 -33.02
C GLU A 181 8.92 -23.05 -34.18
N LEU A 182 7.60 -22.95 -33.96
CA LEU A 182 6.57 -23.30 -34.96
C LEU A 182 6.30 -22.17 -35.96
N ALA A 183 6.27 -20.92 -35.51
CA ALA A 183 5.91 -19.76 -36.32
C ALA A 183 7.15 -19.03 -36.85
N ARG A 184 7.30 -18.91 -38.18
CA ARG A 184 8.50 -18.31 -38.81
C ARG A 184 8.54 -16.79 -38.71
N HIS A 185 7.40 -16.13 -38.91
CA HIS A 185 7.25 -14.69 -38.82
C HIS A 185 6.20 -14.39 -37.76
N ALA A 186 6.63 -14.20 -36.53
CA ALA A 186 5.71 -14.03 -35.41
C ALA A 186 6.25 -13.14 -34.30
N LYS A 187 5.34 -12.46 -33.65
CA LYS A 187 5.50 -11.85 -32.33
C LYS A 187 4.72 -12.70 -31.32
N ILE A 188 5.39 -13.21 -30.31
CA ILE A 188 4.82 -14.01 -29.26
C ILE A 188 4.98 -13.24 -27.96
N SER A 189 3.86 -12.97 -27.26
CA SER A 189 3.86 -12.35 -25.95
C SER A 189 3.46 -13.36 -24.91
N VAL A 190 4.25 -13.47 -23.85
CA VAL A 190 4.08 -14.43 -22.76
C VAL A 190 3.88 -13.66 -21.46
N GLY A 191 2.81 -13.94 -20.76
CA GLY A 191 2.52 -13.41 -19.42
C GLY A 191 2.05 -14.50 -18.47
N LYS A 192 1.43 -14.11 -17.36
CA LYS A 192 0.92 -15.02 -16.34
C LYS A 192 -0.15 -15.94 -16.91
N GLY A 193 0.19 -17.21 -17.18
CA GLY A 193 -0.74 -18.23 -17.68
C GLY A 193 -1.35 -17.93 -19.04
N GLN A 194 -0.76 -17.01 -19.83
CA GLN A 194 -1.28 -16.63 -21.13
C GLN A 194 -0.16 -16.46 -22.18
N VAL A 195 -0.49 -16.82 -23.42
CA VAL A 195 0.38 -16.61 -24.58
C VAL A 195 -0.45 -16.02 -25.71
N SER A 196 0.06 -14.95 -26.31
CA SER A 196 -0.52 -14.35 -27.51
C SER A 196 0.46 -14.53 -28.68
N VAL A 197 -0.03 -15.00 -29.82
CA VAL A 197 0.75 -15.22 -31.03
C VAL A 197 0.17 -14.39 -32.16
N GLN A 198 0.94 -13.40 -32.63
CA GLN A 198 0.65 -12.65 -33.83
C GLN A 198 1.60 -13.13 -34.93
N ALA A 199 1.09 -13.68 -36.01
CA ALA A 199 1.92 -14.27 -37.06
C ALA A 199 1.44 -13.91 -38.47
N ILE A 200 2.39 -13.93 -39.40
CA ILE A 200 2.13 -13.80 -40.84
C ILE A 200 2.61 -15.10 -41.49
N THR A 201 1.76 -15.69 -42.32
CA THR A 201 2.04 -16.91 -43.08
C THR A 201 1.99 -16.64 -44.58
N ASP A 202 2.69 -17.46 -45.36
CA ASP A 202 2.78 -17.30 -46.83
C ASP A 202 1.55 -17.79 -47.57
N SER A 203 0.69 -18.55 -46.90
CA SER A 203 -0.54 -19.08 -47.50
C SER A 203 -1.67 -19.33 -46.50
N PRO A 204 -2.93 -19.33 -46.95
CA PRO A 204 -4.07 -19.69 -46.09
C PRO A 204 -3.97 -21.12 -45.51
N ARG A 205 -3.34 -22.04 -46.21
CA ARG A 205 -3.12 -23.42 -45.74
C ARG A 205 -2.13 -23.43 -44.56
N GLU A 206 -1.01 -22.71 -44.70
CA GLU A 206 -0.03 -22.62 -43.66
C GLU A 206 -0.61 -21.95 -42.40
N LYS A 207 -1.49 -20.94 -42.54
CA LYS A 207 -2.26 -20.38 -41.45
C LYS A 207 -3.00 -21.45 -40.66
N VAL A 208 -3.80 -22.26 -41.34
CA VAL A 208 -4.59 -23.32 -40.70
C VAL A 208 -3.69 -24.39 -40.06
N ASP A 209 -2.62 -24.77 -40.73
CA ASP A 209 -1.66 -25.73 -40.20
C ASP A 209 -0.96 -25.19 -38.91
N LEU A 210 -0.59 -23.93 -38.90
CA LEU A 210 0.04 -23.24 -37.73
C LEU A 210 -0.97 -23.11 -36.57
N GLU A 211 -2.21 -22.68 -36.84
CA GLU A 211 -3.29 -22.63 -35.83
C GLU A 211 -3.53 -23.99 -35.18
N ASN A 212 -3.61 -25.05 -35.99
CA ASN A 212 -3.77 -26.42 -35.53
C ASN A 212 -2.57 -26.91 -34.70
N ALA A 213 -1.35 -26.59 -35.12
CA ALA A 213 -0.12 -26.96 -34.41
C ALA A 213 -0.05 -26.29 -33.05
N LEU A 214 -0.31 -24.98 -32.97
CA LEU A 214 -0.32 -24.21 -31.74
C LEU A 214 -1.43 -24.71 -30.79
N ASN A 215 -2.63 -24.95 -31.27
CA ASN A 215 -3.72 -25.45 -30.45
C ASN A 215 -3.43 -26.86 -29.88
N ARG A 216 -2.77 -27.75 -30.65
CA ARG A 216 -2.38 -29.09 -30.17
C ARG A 216 -1.25 -29.04 -29.14
N ALA A 217 -0.31 -28.10 -29.30
CA ALA A 217 0.84 -27.94 -28.42
C ALA A 217 0.51 -27.21 -27.11
N ARG A 218 -0.62 -26.50 -27.06
CA ARG A 218 -1.04 -25.69 -25.94
C ARG A 218 -1.26 -26.51 -24.67
N PRO A 219 -0.62 -26.16 -23.54
CA PRO A 219 -0.93 -26.73 -22.23
C PRO A 219 -2.36 -26.38 -21.78
N VAL A 220 -2.99 -27.27 -21.01
CA VAL A 220 -4.40 -27.10 -20.58
C VAL A 220 -4.61 -25.80 -19.78
N ASN A 221 -3.63 -25.42 -18.98
CA ASN A 221 -3.71 -24.26 -18.06
C ASN A 221 -3.19 -22.95 -18.68
N VAL A 222 -2.90 -22.94 -20.00
CA VAL A 222 -2.40 -21.74 -20.68
C VAL A 222 -3.49 -21.20 -21.60
N ALA A 223 -3.86 -19.94 -21.40
CA ALA A 223 -4.74 -19.23 -22.34
C ALA A 223 -3.96 -18.89 -23.61
N LEU A 224 -4.52 -19.15 -24.77
CA LEU A 224 -3.91 -18.88 -26.06
C LEU A 224 -4.77 -17.92 -26.87
N THR A 225 -4.17 -16.82 -27.31
CA THR A 225 -4.77 -15.88 -28.28
C THR A 225 -3.99 -15.95 -29.58
N LEU A 226 -4.68 -16.13 -30.70
CA LEU A 226 -4.08 -16.22 -32.04
C LEU A 226 -4.59 -15.08 -32.92
N ASP A 227 -3.65 -14.37 -33.53
CA ASP A 227 -3.88 -13.38 -34.59
C ASP A 227 -2.96 -13.71 -35.77
N ILE A 228 -3.41 -14.65 -36.61
CA ILE A 228 -2.61 -15.16 -37.73
C ILE A 228 -3.20 -14.65 -39.05
N SER A 229 -2.41 -13.93 -39.82
CA SER A 229 -2.79 -13.42 -41.14
C SER A 229 -2.11 -14.23 -42.27
N ALA A 230 -2.80 -14.31 -43.40
CA ALA A 230 -2.28 -14.90 -44.65
C ALA A 230 -2.65 -13.99 -45.82
N PRO A 231 -1.85 -14.00 -46.91
CA PRO A 231 -2.20 -13.31 -48.15
C PRO A 231 -3.54 -13.74 -48.71
N ARG A 232 -4.33 -12.79 -49.17
CA ARG A 232 -5.57 -13.11 -49.89
C ARG A 232 -5.22 -13.72 -51.26
N PRO A 233 -5.89 -14.80 -51.69
CA PRO A 233 -5.70 -15.31 -53.05
C PRO A 233 -6.10 -14.24 -54.06
N VAL A 234 -5.16 -13.87 -54.93
CA VAL A 234 -5.44 -12.97 -56.07
C VAL A 234 -6.18 -13.85 -57.10
N ILE A 235 -7.50 -13.67 -57.25
CA ILE A 235 -8.23 -14.25 -58.34
C ILE A 235 -7.93 -13.40 -59.56
N SER A 236 -6.99 -13.86 -60.42
CA SER A 236 -6.84 -13.27 -61.75
C SER A 236 -8.08 -13.55 -62.58
N PRO A 237 -8.65 -12.55 -63.28
CA PRO A 237 -9.81 -12.69 -64.13
C PRO A 237 -9.53 -13.57 -65.35
#